data_bf1196ebb560e6ee3d739cc68de29be8
#
_entry.id   bf1196ebb560e6ee3d739cc68de29be8
#
_cell.length_a   1.000
_cell.length_b   1.000
_cell.length_c   1.000
_cell.angle_alpha   90.00
_cell.angle_beta   90.00
_cell.angle_gamma   90.00
#
_symmetry.space_group_name_H-M   'P 1'
#
loop_
_entity.id
_entity.type
_entity.pdbx_description
1 polymer ?
#
loop_
_entity_poly.entity_id
_entity_poly.type
_entity_poly.pdbx_seq_one_letter_code
_entity_poly.pdbx_strand_id
1 'polypeptide(L)'
;MSNPSKIIYTFTDEAPALATYSLLPIVEAFAASADIAVETRDISLAGRILASFAEHLDADKRVQDDLAKLAVLATTPEANIIKLPNISASVPQLKGAIAELQAQGYNIPDFPEDPQTEAEIQARARYSKILGSAVNPVLREGNSDRRAPAAVKAFARKHPHSMGEWSMASQSHADYMRGGDFFSSEQSITMDKAGDVRIEFVDKNGKVEVKKQLALQDGEVFDSMFMSCKKLREFFEATLQDCKETGVMWSLHVKATMMKVSHPIV
;
A
#
# COMPACT_ATOMS: atom_id res chain seq x y z
N MET A 1 -13.01 15.77 -24.08
CA MET A 1 -11.79 14.94 -23.96
C MET A 1 -12.00 14.08 -22.73
N SER A 2 -12.01 12.76 -22.84
CA SER A 2 -12.07 11.88 -21.66
C SER A 2 -10.81 12.10 -20.84
N ASN A 3 -10.98 12.31 -19.54
CA ASN A 3 -9.87 12.36 -18.61
C ASN A 3 -9.08 11.03 -18.76
N PRO A 4 -7.75 11.04 -18.91
CA PRO A 4 -7.00 9.80 -19.04
C PRO A 4 -7.30 8.89 -17.85
N SER A 5 -7.51 7.61 -18.13
CA SER A 5 -7.72 6.61 -17.07
C SER A 5 -6.54 6.59 -16.12
N LYS A 6 -6.81 6.59 -14.82
CA LYS A 6 -5.78 6.52 -13.79
C LYS A 6 -6.19 5.60 -12.65
N ILE A 7 -5.21 5.03 -11.99
CA ILE A 7 -5.37 4.26 -10.76
C ILE A 7 -4.98 5.15 -9.59
N ILE A 8 -5.81 5.20 -8.58
CA ILE A 8 -5.46 5.79 -7.28
C ILE A 8 -5.02 4.66 -6.35
N TYR A 9 -3.78 4.71 -5.93
CA TYR A 9 -3.17 3.75 -5.02
C TYR A 9 -3.05 4.35 -3.63
N THR A 10 -3.67 3.74 -2.63
CA THR A 10 -3.53 4.21 -1.26
C THR A 10 -2.25 3.67 -0.65
N PHE A 11 -1.54 4.47 0.12
CA PHE A 11 -0.43 3.99 0.94
C PHE A 11 -0.73 4.18 2.42
N THR A 12 -0.04 3.43 3.25
CA THR A 12 -0.28 3.31 4.67
C THR A 12 1.05 3.17 5.42
N ASP A 13 0.99 3.05 6.72
CA ASP A 13 2.11 2.99 7.66
C ASP A 13 2.15 1.67 8.46
N GLU A 14 3.15 1.53 9.31
CA GLU A 14 3.42 0.38 10.16
C GLU A 14 3.53 -0.95 9.38
N ALA A 15 3.06 -2.06 9.95
CA ALA A 15 3.14 -3.37 9.29
C ALA A 15 2.46 -3.39 7.89
N PRO A 16 1.31 -2.74 7.64
CA PRO A 16 0.75 -2.64 6.30
C PRO A 16 1.61 -1.86 5.29
N ALA A 17 2.59 -1.07 5.73
CA ALA A 17 3.51 -0.36 4.84
C ALA A 17 4.31 -1.31 3.94
N LEU A 18 4.57 -2.55 4.38
CA LEU A 18 5.19 -3.57 3.54
C LEU A 18 4.40 -3.79 2.24
N ALA A 19 3.07 -3.75 2.29
CA ALA A 19 2.22 -3.84 1.10
C ALA A 19 2.43 -2.64 0.16
N THR A 20 2.62 -1.43 0.69
CA THR A 20 2.94 -0.25 -0.12
C THR A 20 4.26 -0.45 -0.86
N TYR A 21 5.33 -0.75 -0.14
CA TYR A 21 6.66 -0.87 -0.73
C TYR A 21 6.82 -2.05 -1.69
N SER A 22 6.14 -3.16 -1.45
CA SER A 22 6.25 -4.36 -2.27
C SER A 22 5.27 -4.38 -3.46
N LEU A 23 4.06 -3.85 -3.30
CA LEU A 23 3.03 -3.91 -4.34
C LEU A 23 3.01 -2.69 -5.27
N LEU A 24 3.29 -1.49 -4.78
CA LEU A 24 3.21 -0.28 -5.60
C LEU A 24 4.08 -0.37 -6.87
N PRO A 25 5.37 -0.75 -6.80
CA PRO A 25 6.19 -0.89 -8.01
C PRO A 25 5.66 -1.92 -9.01
N ILE A 26 5.02 -2.99 -8.52
CA ILE A 26 4.40 -4.03 -9.36
C ILE A 26 3.19 -3.44 -10.09
N VAL A 27 2.32 -2.74 -9.36
CA VAL A 27 1.12 -2.10 -9.92
C VAL A 27 1.50 -1.01 -10.93
N GLU A 28 2.52 -0.21 -10.63
CA GLU A 28 3.04 0.82 -11.55
C GLU A 28 3.56 0.19 -12.85
N ALA A 29 4.36 -0.87 -12.75
CA ALA A 29 4.87 -1.57 -13.94
C ALA A 29 3.74 -2.20 -14.77
N PHE A 30 2.72 -2.76 -14.12
CA PHE A 30 1.53 -3.30 -14.77
C PHE A 30 0.71 -2.20 -15.47
N ALA A 31 0.41 -1.11 -14.77
CA ALA A 31 -0.37 0.00 -15.30
C ALA A 31 0.34 0.68 -16.49
N ALA A 32 1.66 0.82 -16.42
CA ALA A 32 2.47 1.40 -17.49
C ALA A 32 2.40 0.59 -18.79
N SER A 33 2.17 -0.72 -18.74
CA SER A 33 1.98 -1.55 -19.93
C SER A 33 0.72 -1.22 -20.73
N ALA A 34 -0.22 -0.50 -20.10
CA ALA A 34 -1.48 -0.04 -20.70
C ALA A 34 -1.59 1.49 -20.74
N ASP A 35 -0.50 2.22 -20.60
CA ASP A 35 -0.45 3.69 -20.53
C ASP A 35 -1.37 4.30 -19.46
N ILE A 36 -1.55 3.58 -18.34
CA ILE A 36 -2.37 4.03 -17.21
C ILE A 36 -1.47 4.65 -16.14
N ALA A 37 -1.77 5.89 -15.72
CA ALA A 37 -1.09 6.55 -14.63
C ALA A 37 -1.50 5.98 -13.27
N VAL A 38 -0.54 5.90 -12.33
CA VAL A 38 -0.80 5.57 -10.92
C VAL A 38 -0.50 6.81 -10.08
N GLU A 39 -1.49 7.24 -9.28
CA GLU A 39 -1.35 8.32 -8.31
C GLU A 39 -1.49 7.75 -6.90
N THR A 40 -0.68 8.22 -5.97
CA THR A 40 -0.74 7.78 -4.57
C THR A 40 -1.58 8.70 -3.71
N ARG A 41 -2.23 8.16 -2.68
CA ARG A 41 -2.97 8.88 -1.63
C ARG A 41 -2.67 8.29 -0.26
N ASP A 42 -2.46 9.17 0.70
CA ASP A 42 -2.07 8.79 2.06
C ASP A 42 -3.29 8.48 2.93
N ILE A 43 -3.40 7.23 3.38
CA ILE A 43 -4.39 6.80 4.37
C ILE A 43 -3.73 6.34 5.68
N SER A 44 -2.46 6.64 5.85
CA SER A 44 -1.69 6.30 7.05
C SER A 44 -2.26 6.97 8.30
N LEU A 45 -1.93 6.43 9.47
CA LEU A 45 -2.31 7.05 10.73
C LEU A 45 -1.67 8.44 10.86
N ALA A 46 -0.39 8.57 10.51
CA ALA A 46 0.35 9.82 10.53
C ALA A 46 -0.28 10.87 9.58
N GLY A 47 -0.53 10.51 8.33
CA GLY A 47 -1.16 11.43 7.37
C GLY A 47 -2.53 11.93 7.82
N ARG A 48 -3.36 11.05 8.39
CA ARG A 48 -4.69 11.42 8.92
C ARG A 48 -4.60 12.33 10.15
N ILE A 49 -3.61 12.11 11.02
CA ILE A 49 -3.33 13.01 12.15
C ILE A 49 -2.95 14.40 11.62
N LEU A 50 -1.97 14.50 10.75
CA LEU A 50 -1.51 15.78 10.20
C LEU A 50 -2.62 16.52 9.46
N ALA A 51 -3.41 15.83 8.65
CA ALA A 51 -4.56 16.43 7.96
C ALA A 51 -5.62 16.96 8.93
N SER A 52 -5.86 16.26 10.05
CA SER A 52 -6.83 16.68 11.06
C SER A 52 -6.42 17.92 11.85
N PHE A 53 -5.13 18.25 11.88
CA PHE A 53 -4.56 19.38 12.61
C PHE A 53 -3.76 20.32 11.69
N ALA A 54 -4.13 20.41 10.42
CA ALA A 54 -3.41 21.18 9.42
C ALA A 54 -3.26 22.67 9.78
N GLU A 55 -4.21 23.26 10.52
CA GLU A 55 -4.13 24.63 10.99
C GLU A 55 -3.06 24.88 12.07
N HIS A 56 -2.61 23.84 12.75
CA HIS A 56 -1.51 23.91 13.73
C HIS A 56 -0.14 23.85 13.05
N LEU A 57 -0.09 23.50 11.76
CA LEU A 57 1.15 23.25 11.04
C LEU A 57 1.59 24.48 10.25
N ASP A 58 2.90 24.66 10.15
CA ASP A 58 3.51 25.61 9.21
C ASP A 58 3.03 25.33 7.79
N ALA A 59 2.95 26.35 6.96
CA ALA A 59 2.34 26.26 5.62
C ALA A 59 3.03 25.20 4.73
N ASP A 60 4.34 25.03 4.85
CA ASP A 60 5.18 24.07 4.12
C ASP A 60 5.05 22.64 4.63
N LYS A 61 4.53 22.46 5.85
CA LYS A 61 4.30 21.15 6.49
C LYS A 61 2.85 20.67 6.40
N ARG A 62 1.97 21.47 5.85
CA ARG A 62 0.55 21.11 5.73
C ARG A 62 0.37 20.01 4.70
N VAL A 63 -0.38 18.99 5.09
CA VAL A 63 -0.80 17.91 4.20
C VAL A 63 -2.28 18.04 3.86
N GLN A 64 -2.67 17.51 2.71
CA GLN A 64 -4.07 17.47 2.33
C GLN A 64 -4.80 16.32 3.04
N ASP A 65 -6.11 16.47 3.24
CA ASP A 65 -6.95 15.37 3.71
C ASP A 65 -7.28 14.43 2.54
N ASP A 66 -6.39 13.47 2.31
CA ASP A 66 -6.53 12.48 1.24
C ASP A 66 -7.72 11.54 1.49
N LEU A 67 -8.03 11.21 2.75
CA LEU A 67 -9.18 10.37 3.05
C LEU A 67 -10.50 11.08 2.71
N ALA A 68 -10.63 12.37 2.98
CA ALA A 68 -11.80 13.14 2.59
C ALA A 68 -11.94 13.22 1.05
N LYS A 69 -10.84 13.43 0.33
CA LYS A 69 -10.86 13.41 -1.14
C LYS A 69 -11.24 12.05 -1.72
N LEU A 70 -10.70 10.98 -1.14
CA LEU A 70 -11.06 9.61 -1.53
C LEU A 70 -12.53 9.31 -1.24
N ALA A 71 -13.09 9.82 -0.13
CA ALA A 71 -14.50 9.68 0.20
C ALA A 71 -15.42 10.24 -0.91
N VAL A 72 -15.07 11.41 -1.44
CA VAL A 72 -15.78 12.04 -2.57
C VAL A 72 -15.59 11.21 -3.84
N LEU A 73 -14.35 10.88 -4.18
CA LEU A 73 -14.02 10.11 -5.39
C LEU A 73 -14.72 8.75 -5.40
N ALA A 74 -14.77 8.06 -4.26
CA ALA A 74 -15.41 6.74 -4.14
C ALA A 74 -16.90 6.72 -4.51
N THR A 75 -17.56 7.88 -4.56
CA THR A 75 -18.96 8.01 -4.97
C THR A 75 -19.12 8.24 -6.49
N THR A 76 -18.04 8.47 -7.20
CA THR A 76 -18.06 8.84 -8.63
C THR A 76 -17.81 7.63 -9.53
N PRO A 77 -18.25 7.68 -10.80
CA PRO A 77 -17.96 6.63 -11.78
C PRO A 77 -16.48 6.52 -12.15
N GLU A 78 -15.69 7.55 -11.91
CA GLU A 78 -14.26 7.62 -12.20
C GLU A 78 -13.40 6.95 -11.13
N ALA A 79 -14.02 6.50 -10.02
CA ALA A 79 -13.30 5.86 -8.92
C ALA A 79 -12.64 4.56 -9.38
N ASN A 80 -11.32 4.57 -9.39
CA ASN A 80 -10.48 3.41 -9.62
C ASN A 80 -9.41 3.39 -8.53
N ILE A 81 -9.76 2.84 -7.37
CA ILE A 81 -9.00 2.94 -6.13
C ILE A 81 -8.52 1.55 -5.72
N ILE A 82 -7.20 1.40 -5.58
CA ILE A 82 -6.58 0.25 -4.90
C ILE A 82 -6.36 0.66 -3.45
N LYS A 83 -7.23 0.18 -2.58
CA LYS A 83 -7.12 0.42 -1.15
C LYS A 83 -6.30 -0.68 -0.50
N LEU A 84 -5.16 -0.31 0.07
CA LEU A 84 -4.34 -1.22 0.87
C LEU A 84 -4.95 -1.48 2.27
N PRO A 85 -4.56 -2.59 2.90
CA PRO A 85 -4.81 -2.78 4.31
C PRO A 85 -4.28 -1.60 5.12
N ASN A 86 -5.02 -1.19 6.13
CA ASN A 86 -4.61 -0.16 7.09
C ASN A 86 -4.85 -0.67 8.52
N ILE A 87 -4.16 -0.09 9.48
CA ILE A 87 -4.36 -0.46 10.88
C ILE A 87 -5.71 0.05 11.39
N SER A 88 -6.29 -0.70 12.32
CA SER A 88 -7.37 -0.23 13.19
C SER A 88 -6.71 0.42 14.42
N ALA A 89 -6.54 1.74 14.38
CA ALA A 89 -5.73 2.47 15.36
C ALA A 89 -6.30 2.37 16.78
N SER A 90 -5.51 1.85 17.71
CA SER A 90 -5.77 1.89 19.15
C SER A 90 -5.26 3.20 19.76
N VAL A 91 -5.70 3.52 20.99
CA VAL A 91 -5.21 4.70 21.70
C VAL A 91 -3.68 4.68 21.90
N PRO A 92 -3.05 3.57 22.32
CA PRO A 92 -1.59 3.50 22.41
C PRO A 92 -0.88 3.78 21.08
N GLN A 93 -1.37 3.22 19.95
CA GLN A 93 -0.80 3.49 18.63
C GLN A 93 -0.96 4.95 18.24
N LEU A 94 -2.12 5.54 18.48
CA LEU A 94 -2.36 6.97 18.22
C LEU A 94 -1.39 7.84 19.01
N LYS A 95 -1.19 7.58 20.30
CA LYS A 95 -0.24 8.33 21.14
C LYS A 95 1.21 8.16 20.67
N GLY A 96 1.58 6.95 20.27
CA GLY A 96 2.89 6.68 19.68
C GLY A 96 3.13 7.51 18.42
N ALA A 97 2.17 7.52 17.51
CA ALA A 97 2.24 8.30 16.26
C ALA A 97 2.30 9.82 16.53
N ILE A 98 1.53 10.32 17.51
CA ILE A 98 1.59 11.74 17.91
C ILE A 98 2.99 12.08 18.41
N ALA A 99 3.56 11.29 19.34
CA ALA A 99 4.89 11.52 19.89
C ALA A 99 5.98 11.49 18.82
N GLU A 100 5.89 10.56 17.85
CA GLU A 100 6.81 10.48 16.73
C GLU A 100 6.73 11.71 15.83
N LEU A 101 5.53 12.16 15.46
CA LEU A 101 5.33 13.36 14.67
C LEU A 101 5.83 14.62 15.37
N GLN A 102 5.59 14.75 16.69
CA GLN A 102 6.10 15.85 17.48
C GLN A 102 7.65 15.84 17.53
N ALA A 103 8.27 14.67 17.65
CA ALA A 103 9.73 14.52 17.59
C ALA A 103 10.31 14.92 16.22
N GLN A 104 9.52 14.78 15.15
CA GLN A 104 9.84 15.25 13.79
C GLN A 104 9.58 16.75 13.58
N GLY A 105 9.12 17.46 14.62
CA GLY A 105 8.90 18.91 14.59
C GLY A 105 7.53 19.34 14.06
N TYR A 106 6.52 18.46 14.09
CA TYR A 106 5.14 18.82 13.81
C TYR A 106 4.47 19.35 15.10
N ASN A 107 3.92 20.56 15.01
CA ASN A 107 3.24 21.19 16.14
C ASN A 107 1.78 20.75 16.23
N ILE A 108 1.56 19.51 16.66
CA ILE A 108 0.23 18.95 16.90
C ILE A 108 -0.01 18.77 18.40
N PRO A 109 -1.27 18.90 18.88
CA PRO A 109 -1.57 18.76 20.31
C PRO A 109 -1.40 17.30 20.79
N ASP A 110 -1.14 17.13 22.08
CA ASP A 110 -1.21 15.84 22.73
C ASP A 110 -2.63 15.25 22.66
N PHE A 111 -2.72 13.92 22.81
CA PHE A 111 -4.01 13.26 22.98
C PHE A 111 -4.55 13.50 24.40
N PRO A 112 -5.64 14.27 24.60
CA PRO A 112 -6.16 14.55 25.91
C PRO A 112 -6.91 13.32 26.47
N GLU A 113 -6.45 12.75 27.57
CA GLU A 113 -7.14 11.64 28.23
C GLU A 113 -8.37 12.08 28.98
N ASP A 114 -8.27 13.20 29.69
CA ASP A 114 -9.33 13.83 30.47
C ASP A 114 -9.41 15.33 30.11
N PRO A 115 -10.09 15.66 29.01
CA PRO A 115 -10.11 17.03 28.47
C PRO A 115 -10.87 17.98 29.42
N GLN A 116 -10.22 19.06 29.84
CA GLN A 116 -10.76 20.06 30.76
C GLN A 116 -11.09 21.39 30.05
N THR A 117 -10.43 21.66 28.94
CA THR A 117 -10.60 22.89 28.17
C THR A 117 -11.32 22.65 26.86
N GLU A 118 -11.92 23.70 26.30
CA GLU A 118 -12.58 23.63 24.98
C GLU A 118 -11.61 23.14 23.89
N ALA A 119 -10.36 23.61 23.93
CA ALA A 119 -9.33 23.17 22.97
C ALA A 119 -9.03 21.67 23.09
N GLU A 120 -8.94 21.16 24.31
CA GLU A 120 -8.72 19.72 24.54
C GLU A 120 -9.92 18.88 24.14
N ILE A 121 -11.16 19.36 24.40
CA ILE A 121 -12.39 18.71 23.96
C ILE A 121 -12.41 18.60 22.43
N GLN A 122 -12.07 19.67 21.73
CA GLN A 122 -11.98 19.68 20.26
C GLN A 122 -10.87 18.73 19.75
N ALA A 123 -9.68 18.77 20.35
CA ALA A 123 -8.58 17.86 20.00
C ALA A 123 -8.99 16.39 20.21
N ARG A 124 -9.62 16.07 21.35
CA ARG A 124 -10.14 14.73 21.63
C ARG A 124 -11.16 14.28 20.58
N ALA A 125 -12.09 15.17 20.20
CA ALA A 125 -13.12 14.87 19.20
C ALA A 125 -12.50 14.59 17.80
N ARG A 126 -11.45 15.32 17.42
CA ARG A 126 -10.71 15.07 16.18
C ARG A 126 -9.98 13.73 16.21
N TYR A 127 -9.22 13.46 17.24
CA TYR A 127 -8.54 12.18 17.42
C TYR A 127 -9.49 10.99 17.45
N SER A 128 -10.67 11.15 18.05
CA SER A 128 -11.68 10.10 18.08
C SER A 128 -12.18 9.68 16.70
N LYS A 129 -12.14 10.58 15.71
CA LYS A 129 -12.48 10.26 14.30
C LYS A 129 -11.40 9.47 13.59
N ILE A 130 -10.16 9.48 14.11
CA ILE A 130 -9.01 8.77 13.54
C ILE A 130 -8.89 7.36 14.12
N LEU A 131 -9.37 7.16 15.34
CA LEU A 131 -9.33 5.88 16.05
C LEU A 131 -10.15 4.79 15.38
N GLY A 132 -9.77 3.54 15.65
CA GLY A 132 -10.46 2.37 15.13
C GLY A 132 -10.29 2.21 13.62
N SER A 133 -11.30 1.63 12.98
CA SER A 133 -11.33 1.36 11.54
C SER A 133 -11.84 2.56 10.73
N ALA A 134 -11.29 3.76 10.95
CA ALA A 134 -11.82 5.00 10.38
C ALA A 134 -11.77 5.03 8.83
N VAL A 135 -10.81 4.35 8.19
CA VAL A 135 -10.65 4.32 6.73
C VAL A 135 -11.66 3.38 6.06
N ASN A 136 -11.88 2.19 6.61
CA ASN A 136 -12.73 1.17 5.99
C ASN A 136 -14.18 1.61 5.74
N PRO A 137 -14.86 2.29 6.67
CA PRO A 137 -16.21 2.81 6.40
C PRO A 137 -16.26 3.82 5.26
N VAL A 138 -15.22 4.64 5.10
CA VAL A 138 -15.15 5.68 4.07
C VAL A 138 -14.98 5.05 2.69
N LEU A 139 -13.99 4.17 2.53
CA LEU A 139 -13.70 3.53 1.24
C LEU A 139 -14.54 2.27 1.00
N ARG A 140 -15.27 1.81 1.99
CA ARG A 140 -16.15 0.62 1.93
C ARG A 140 -15.45 -0.64 1.42
N GLU A 141 -14.19 -0.76 1.71
CA GLU A 141 -13.38 -1.92 1.34
C GLU A 141 -13.21 -2.85 2.55
N GLY A 142 -14.31 -3.47 2.97
CA GLY A 142 -14.26 -4.55 3.95
C GLY A 142 -14.16 -5.90 3.23
N ASN A 143 -13.33 -6.80 3.72
CA ASN A 143 -13.19 -8.17 3.19
C ASN A 143 -14.50 -8.97 3.20
N SER A 144 -15.41 -8.64 4.08
CA SER A 144 -16.73 -9.27 4.24
C SER A 144 -17.84 -8.49 3.55
N ASP A 145 -17.58 -7.28 3.06
CA ASP A 145 -18.59 -6.47 2.40
C ASP A 145 -18.68 -6.85 0.92
N ARG A 146 -19.74 -7.58 0.58
CA ARG A 146 -20.03 -7.99 -0.80
C ARG A 146 -20.51 -6.85 -1.70
N ARG A 147 -20.48 -5.62 -1.24
CA ARG A 147 -20.88 -4.45 -2.01
C ARG A 147 -19.71 -3.98 -2.87
N ALA A 148 -19.82 -4.17 -4.17
CA ALA A 148 -18.87 -3.60 -5.09
C ALA A 148 -18.99 -2.05 -5.12
N PRO A 149 -17.89 -1.30 -5.32
CA PRO A 149 -17.91 0.14 -5.54
C PRO A 149 -18.84 0.54 -6.68
N ALA A 150 -19.38 1.76 -6.63
CA ALA A 150 -20.32 2.25 -7.64
C ALA A 150 -19.73 2.22 -9.06
N ALA A 151 -18.45 2.57 -9.21
CA ALA A 151 -17.73 2.52 -10.47
C ALA A 151 -17.68 1.10 -11.07
N VAL A 152 -17.36 0.10 -10.24
CA VAL A 152 -17.31 -1.31 -10.68
C VAL A 152 -18.70 -1.79 -11.11
N LYS A 153 -19.74 -1.43 -10.37
CA LYS A 153 -21.13 -1.76 -10.76
C LYS A 153 -21.53 -1.08 -12.07
N ALA A 154 -21.17 0.18 -12.25
CA ALA A 154 -21.47 0.92 -13.47
C ALA A 154 -20.74 0.30 -14.67
N PHE A 155 -19.48 -0.07 -14.53
CA PHE A 155 -18.73 -0.76 -15.55
C PHE A 155 -19.35 -2.10 -15.92
N ALA A 156 -19.64 -2.96 -14.95
CA ALA A 156 -20.23 -4.27 -15.17
C ALA A 156 -21.60 -4.19 -15.90
N ARG A 157 -22.41 -3.15 -15.62
CA ARG A 157 -23.67 -2.92 -16.35
C ARG A 157 -23.46 -2.54 -17.80
N LYS A 158 -22.42 -1.74 -18.09
CA LYS A 158 -22.08 -1.31 -19.46
C LYS A 158 -21.37 -2.39 -20.27
N HIS A 159 -20.66 -3.28 -19.59
CA HIS A 159 -19.86 -4.34 -20.18
C HIS A 159 -20.23 -5.70 -19.59
N PRO A 160 -21.48 -6.17 -19.82
CA PRO A 160 -21.90 -7.48 -19.33
C PRO A 160 -21.03 -8.56 -19.98
N HIS A 161 -20.62 -9.54 -19.19
CA HIS A 161 -19.83 -10.67 -19.67
C HIS A 161 -20.36 -11.99 -19.11
N SER A 162 -20.07 -13.06 -19.80
CA SER A 162 -20.30 -14.43 -19.31
C SER A 162 -18.96 -15.14 -19.21
N MET A 163 -18.79 -15.93 -18.14
CA MET A 163 -17.60 -16.78 -17.99
C MET A 163 -17.59 -17.95 -18.98
N GLY A 164 -18.73 -18.26 -19.59
CA GLY A 164 -18.87 -19.42 -20.44
C GLY A 164 -18.87 -20.74 -19.67
N GLU A 165 -18.92 -21.86 -20.38
CA GLU A 165 -18.77 -23.17 -19.80
C GLU A 165 -17.29 -23.55 -19.67
N TRP A 166 -16.91 -24.13 -18.53
CA TRP A 166 -15.58 -24.69 -18.36
C TRP A 166 -15.45 -25.97 -19.19
N SER A 167 -14.36 -26.09 -19.93
CA SER A 167 -14.07 -27.28 -20.72
C SER A 167 -12.58 -27.65 -20.63
N MET A 168 -12.27 -28.88 -20.99
CA MET A 168 -10.88 -29.36 -21.09
C MET A 168 -10.08 -28.65 -22.20
N ALA A 169 -10.76 -27.95 -23.10
CA ALA A 169 -10.13 -27.14 -24.16
C ALA A 169 -9.77 -25.72 -23.67
N SER A 170 -10.08 -25.36 -22.42
CA SER A 170 -9.73 -24.04 -21.87
C SER A 170 -8.21 -23.87 -21.88
N GLN A 171 -7.78 -22.71 -22.40
CA GLN A 171 -6.38 -22.28 -22.39
C GLN A 171 -6.05 -21.40 -21.18
N SER A 172 -7.02 -21.14 -20.29
CA SER A 172 -6.80 -20.36 -19.07
C SER A 172 -5.82 -21.09 -18.14
N HIS A 173 -4.79 -20.40 -17.73
CA HIS A 173 -3.73 -20.92 -16.87
C HIS A 173 -3.20 -19.83 -15.92
N ALA A 174 -2.40 -20.23 -14.96
CA ALA A 174 -1.65 -19.32 -14.09
C ALA A 174 -0.17 -19.39 -14.46
N ASP A 175 0.49 -18.24 -14.45
CA ASP A 175 1.94 -18.18 -14.59
C ASP A 175 2.55 -17.37 -13.45
N TYR A 176 3.85 -17.43 -13.27
CA TYR A 176 4.59 -16.75 -12.21
C TYR A 176 6.05 -16.54 -12.62
N MET A 177 6.70 -15.57 -12.01
CA MET A 177 8.12 -15.31 -12.23
C MET A 177 8.97 -16.51 -11.77
N ARG A 178 9.90 -16.96 -12.63
CA ARG A 178 10.81 -18.08 -12.35
C ARG A 178 12.09 -17.65 -11.63
N GLY A 179 12.16 -16.41 -11.18
CA GLY A 179 13.30 -15.86 -10.43
C GLY A 179 13.35 -14.35 -10.50
N GLY A 180 13.95 -13.74 -9.47
CA GLY A 180 14.07 -12.30 -9.33
C GLY A 180 12.85 -11.61 -8.73
N ASP A 181 11.91 -12.37 -8.20
CA ASP A 181 10.83 -11.93 -7.32
C ASP A 181 11.21 -12.14 -5.86
N PHE A 182 10.40 -11.64 -4.95
CA PHE A 182 10.64 -11.74 -3.51
C PHE A 182 10.77 -13.20 -3.05
N PHE A 183 9.88 -14.07 -3.51
CA PHE A 183 9.88 -15.49 -3.10
C PHE A 183 11.17 -16.19 -3.52
N SER A 184 11.62 -16.00 -4.76
CA SER A 184 12.80 -16.68 -5.29
C SER A 184 14.12 -16.11 -4.79
N SER A 185 14.12 -14.86 -4.29
CA SER A 185 15.32 -14.16 -3.84
C SER A 185 15.48 -14.11 -2.32
N GLU A 186 14.52 -14.64 -1.57
CA GLU A 186 14.54 -14.64 -0.11
C GLU A 186 15.75 -15.38 0.46
N GLN A 187 16.47 -14.73 1.36
CA GLN A 187 17.61 -15.26 2.10
C GLN A 187 17.41 -14.95 3.58
N SER A 188 17.50 -15.96 4.40
CA SER A 188 17.32 -15.85 5.84
C SER A 188 18.49 -16.45 6.61
N ILE A 189 18.92 -15.77 7.66
CA ILE A 189 19.94 -16.26 8.60
C ILE A 189 19.45 -16.06 10.03
N THR A 190 19.88 -16.95 10.92
CA THR A 190 19.77 -16.74 12.36
C THR A 190 21.15 -16.30 12.87
N MET A 191 21.18 -15.22 13.66
CA MET A 191 22.42 -14.72 14.22
C MET A 191 22.97 -15.69 15.30
N ASP A 192 24.18 -16.20 15.11
CA ASP A 192 24.85 -17.06 16.09
C ASP A 192 25.32 -16.27 17.35
N LYS A 193 25.41 -14.97 17.25
CA LYS A 193 25.75 -14.03 18.30
C LYS A 193 25.27 -12.62 17.94
N ALA A 194 25.08 -11.78 18.95
CA ALA A 194 24.79 -10.37 18.74
C ALA A 194 25.87 -9.70 17.86
N GLY A 195 25.43 -8.83 16.96
CA GLY A 195 26.32 -8.12 16.03
C GLY A 195 25.59 -7.13 15.14
N ASP A 196 26.36 -6.39 14.35
CA ASP A 196 25.81 -5.41 13.42
C ASP A 196 25.74 -5.96 12.01
N VAL A 197 24.63 -5.69 11.32
CA VAL A 197 24.48 -5.87 9.86
C VAL A 197 24.34 -4.52 9.19
N ARG A 198 24.76 -4.43 7.93
CA ARG A 198 24.68 -3.21 7.15
C ARG A 198 23.95 -3.45 5.84
N ILE A 199 23.08 -2.52 5.48
CA ILE A 199 22.49 -2.44 4.15
C ILE A 199 23.36 -1.50 3.34
N GLU A 200 24.00 -2.01 2.29
CA GLU A 200 24.95 -1.28 1.47
C GLU A 200 24.47 -1.17 0.02
N PHE A 201 24.63 0.00 -0.56
CA PHE A 201 24.50 0.20 -1.99
C PHE A 201 25.90 0.21 -2.61
N VAL A 202 26.10 -0.67 -3.58
CA VAL A 202 27.35 -0.73 -4.37
C VAL A 202 27.08 -0.23 -5.78
N ASP A 203 27.67 0.88 -6.16
CA ASP A 203 27.51 1.43 -7.50
C ASP A 203 28.26 0.61 -8.58
N LYS A 204 28.06 0.96 -9.85
CA LYS A 204 28.73 0.30 -10.99
C LYS A 204 30.26 0.38 -10.98
N ASN A 205 30.84 1.29 -10.19
CA ASN A 205 32.29 1.49 -10.05
C ASN A 205 32.84 0.80 -8.79
N GLY A 206 31.99 0.07 -8.05
CA GLY A 206 32.38 -0.59 -6.80
C GLY A 206 32.40 0.33 -5.57
N LYS A 207 31.92 1.58 -5.69
CA LYS A 207 31.81 2.48 -4.54
C LYS A 207 30.68 2.03 -3.64
N VAL A 208 31.00 1.80 -2.37
CA VAL A 208 30.04 1.37 -1.34
C VAL A 208 29.50 2.59 -0.60
N GLU A 209 28.18 2.62 -0.44
CA GLU A 209 27.46 3.56 0.41
C GLU A 209 26.61 2.79 1.41
N VAL A 210 26.86 2.96 2.70
CA VAL A 210 26.04 2.34 3.77
C VAL A 210 24.73 3.08 3.86
N LYS A 211 23.63 2.40 3.56
CA LYS A 211 22.29 2.97 3.62
C LYS A 211 21.69 2.85 5.01
N LYS A 212 21.97 1.76 5.72
CA LYS A 212 21.48 1.53 7.07
C LYS A 212 22.39 0.54 7.80
N GLN A 213 22.52 0.71 9.10
CA GLN A 213 23.14 -0.23 10.03
C GLN A 213 22.12 -0.65 11.07
N LEU A 214 22.06 -1.93 11.39
CA LEU A 214 21.13 -2.53 12.34
C LEU A 214 21.91 -3.38 13.33
N ALA A 215 21.68 -3.16 14.63
CA ALA A 215 22.18 -4.03 15.68
C ALA A 215 21.19 -5.19 15.85
N LEU A 216 21.68 -6.42 15.76
CA LEU A 216 20.91 -7.64 15.92
C LEU A 216 21.37 -8.39 17.18
N GLN A 217 20.45 -9.10 17.81
CA GLN A 217 20.71 -9.89 19.02
C GLN A 217 21.13 -11.33 18.66
N ASP A 218 21.65 -12.03 19.65
CA ASP A 218 21.87 -13.47 19.58
C ASP A 218 20.52 -14.20 19.35
N GLY A 219 20.50 -15.13 18.40
CA GLY A 219 19.30 -15.86 18.00
C GLY A 219 18.29 -15.07 17.16
N GLU A 220 18.56 -13.81 16.87
CA GLU A 220 17.65 -12.99 16.03
C GLU A 220 17.72 -13.46 14.57
N VAL A 221 16.54 -13.57 13.93
CA VAL A 221 16.42 -13.93 12.52
C VAL A 221 16.51 -12.65 11.68
N PHE A 222 17.43 -12.63 10.74
CA PHE A 222 17.54 -11.59 9.73
C PHE A 222 17.16 -12.16 8.37
N ASP A 223 16.22 -11.49 7.71
CA ASP A 223 15.69 -11.89 6.42
C ASP A 223 15.84 -10.77 5.40
N SER A 224 16.13 -11.12 4.15
CA SER A 224 16.31 -10.17 3.06
C SER A 224 15.83 -10.75 1.74
N MET A 225 15.20 -9.92 0.93
CA MET A 225 14.71 -10.27 -0.41
C MET A 225 14.65 -9.05 -1.32
N PHE A 226 14.50 -9.27 -2.61
CA PHE A 226 14.36 -8.18 -3.58
C PHE A 226 13.45 -8.54 -4.74
N MET A 227 12.94 -7.52 -5.43
CA MET A 227 12.24 -7.62 -6.70
C MET A 227 13.09 -7.00 -7.81
N SER A 228 13.40 -7.77 -8.84
CA SER A 228 14.06 -7.27 -10.04
C SER A 228 13.03 -6.61 -10.98
N CYS A 229 12.98 -5.29 -11.02
CA CYS A 229 12.09 -4.56 -11.94
C CYS A 229 12.33 -4.92 -13.41
N LYS A 230 13.58 -5.24 -13.79
CA LYS A 230 13.90 -5.68 -15.15
C LYS A 230 13.21 -7.01 -15.45
N LYS A 231 13.39 -8.03 -14.60
CA LYS A 231 12.77 -9.35 -14.79
C LYS A 231 11.24 -9.30 -14.69
N LEU A 232 10.70 -8.42 -13.85
CA LEU A 232 9.26 -8.21 -13.76
C LEU A 232 8.68 -7.69 -15.07
N ARG A 233 9.34 -6.71 -15.71
CA ARG A 233 8.90 -6.19 -17.02
C ARG A 233 9.03 -7.24 -18.14
N GLU A 234 10.11 -8.00 -18.14
CA GLU A 234 10.30 -9.14 -19.08
C GLU A 234 9.19 -10.18 -18.89
N PHE A 235 8.81 -10.48 -17.67
CA PHE A 235 7.71 -11.40 -17.34
C PHE A 235 6.35 -10.85 -17.83
N PHE A 236 6.06 -9.58 -17.58
CA PHE A 236 4.82 -8.97 -18.09
C PHE A 236 4.75 -8.97 -19.61
N GLU A 237 5.84 -8.66 -20.29
CA GLU A 237 5.86 -8.72 -21.77
C GLU A 237 5.60 -10.12 -22.28
N ALA A 238 6.25 -11.13 -21.69
CA ALA A 238 6.05 -12.53 -22.10
C ALA A 238 4.61 -13.00 -21.89
N THR A 239 4.02 -12.70 -20.72
CA THR A 239 2.65 -13.09 -20.39
C THR A 239 1.60 -12.34 -21.23
N LEU A 240 1.84 -11.06 -21.55
CA LEU A 240 1.00 -10.30 -22.46
C LEU A 240 1.01 -10.89 -23.87
N GLN A 241 2.17 -11.32 -24.36
CA GLN A 241 2.31 -11.95 -25.65
C GLN A 241 1.57 -13.29 -25.68
N ASP A 242 1.74 -14.13 -24.65
CA ASP A 242 0.99 -15.39 -24.49
C ASP A 242 -0.53 -15.16 -24.52
N CYS A 243 -1.02 -14.16 -23.79
CA CYS A 243 -2.44 -13.81 -23.80
C CYS A 243 -2.96 -13.38 -25.17
N LYS A 244 -2.14 -12.67 -25.95
CA LYS A 244 -2.49 -12.30 -27.33
C LYS A 244 -2.57 -13.53 -28.25
N GLU A 245 -1.67 -14.47 -28.10
CA GLU A 245 -1.61 -15.70 -28.91
C GLU A 245 -2.76 -16.67 -28.57
N THR A 246 -3.06 -16.80 -27.28
CA THR A 246 -4.09 -17.72 -26.78
C THR A 246 -5.49 -17.12 -26.76
N GLY A 247 -5.60 -15.80 -26.86
CA GLY A 247 -6.89 -15.08 -26.77
C GLY A 247 -7.50 -15.05 -25.38
N VAL A 248 -6.74 -15.35 -24.33
CA VAL A 248 -7.21 -15.28 -22.94
C VAL A 248 -7.03 -13.88 -22.38
N MET A 249 -7.85 -13.55 -21.38
CA MET A 249 -7.75 -12.27 -20.68
C MET A 249 -6.61 -12.32 -19.65
N TRP A 250 -5.72 -11.32 -19.71
CA TRP A 250 -4.67 -11.16 -18.73
C TRP A 250 -5.18 -10.55 -17.42
N SER A 251 -4.81 -11.12 -16.30
CA SER A 251 -5.19 -10.64 -14.97
C SER A 251 -4.03 -10.74 -14.00
N LEU A 252 -3.64 -9.60 -13.41
CA LEU A 252 -2.61 -9.56 -12.36
C LEU A 252 -3.24 -9.89 -11.01
N HIS A 253 -2.72 -10.91 -10.34
CA HIS A 253 -3.09 -11.25 -8.98
C HIS A 253 -1.88 -11.12 -8.05
N VAL A 254 -2.02 -10.27 -7.05
CA VAL A 254 -1.02 -10.10 -5.99
C VAL A 254 -1.70 -10.25 -4.64
N LYS A 255 -1.02 -10.85 -3.69
CA LYS A 255 -1.54 -11.06 -2.33
C LYS A 255 -0.51 -10.65 -1.30
N ALA A 256 -0.85 -9.66 -0.49
CA ALA A 256 -0.15 -9.31 0.73
C ALA A 256 -1.17 -9.17 1.86
N THR A 257 -0.88 -9.74 3.04
CA THR A 257 -1.80 -9.69 4.18
C THR A 257 -1.09 -9.17 5.41
N MET A 258 -1.82 -8.42 6.25
CA MET A 258 -1.30 -7.90 7.51
C MET A 258 -0.89 -8.99 8.51
N MET A 259 -1.46 -10.16 8.40
CA MET A 259 -1.32 -11.27 9.36
C MET A 259 -0.12 -12.17 9.05
N LYS A 260 0.54 -11.96 7.95
CA LYS A 260 1.69 -12.77 7.52
C LYS A 260 2.77 -11.84 6.99
N VAL A 261 3.97 -12.01 7.50
CA VAL A 261 5.17 -11.40 6.94
C VAL A 261 5.55 -12.20 5.70
N SER A 262 4.82 -11.99 4.61
CA SER A 262 5.12 -12.64 3.34
C SER A 262 4.97 -11.61 2.22
N HIS A 263 5.92 -11.65 1.30
CA HIS A 263 5.86 -10.82 0.12
C HIS A 263 5.05 -11.52 -0.99
N PRO A 264 4.46 -10.74 -1.93
CA PRO A 264 3.71 -11.33 -3.02
C PRO A 264 4.59 -12.20 -3.91
N ILE A 265 4.04 -13.31 -4.37
CA ILE A 265 4.54 -14.06 -5.51
C ILE A 265 3.94 -13.41 -6.76
N VAL A 266 4.75 -13.09 -7.73
CA VAL A 266 4.34 -12.48 -8.99
C VAL A 266 4.54 -13.44 -10.15
#